data_1ec837a3ca6c83b1a23766b1918176f8
#
_entry.id   1ec837a3ca6c83b1a23766b1918176f8
#
_cell.length_a   1.000
_cell.length_b   1.000
_cell.length_c   1.000
_cell.angle_alpha   90.00
_cell.angle_beta   90.00
_cell.angle_gamma   90.00
#
_symmetry.space_group_name_H-M   'P 1'
#
loop_
_entity.id
_entity.type
_entity.pdbx_description
1 polymer ?
#
loop_
_entity_poly.entity_id
_entity_poly.type
_entity_poly.pdbx_seq_one_letter_code
_entity_poly.pdbx_strand_id
1 'polypeptide(L)'
;MTATEIIDALSEFNIKSERKSLYDDISSLQMYGLDIEKIKSNTTRYYVASRDFELAELKLLVDAIQSSKFITRKKSMELIEKIEGLVSNFQGKELKRDVFITNRVKGLNEKIYYVVDTLQTAISNDRKVSFLYMKWDIGQGANIVKTARRDGKRYVISPIWLCWDDENYYMIGYDSEADKIKNYRVDKIESVDILEDKREPNDEIQKFDGAEYTRKIFSMYGGEEFEVTMLVNNELVGVIADRFGDDIFIVKENDNQFRFSAKISISSQFYAWVFGLGGGVKILSPQRVVDGFKEHLNSVNNNYSADNNDN
;
A
#
# COMPACT_ATOMS: atom_id res chain seq x y z
N MET A 1 -24.46 21.48 -23.77
CA MET A 1 -25.82 22.02 -23.56
C MET A 1 -25.98 23.32 -24.32
N THR A 2 -27.17 23.63 -24.82
CA THR A 2 -27.50 24.96 -25.37
C THR A 2 -27.79 25.95 -24.24
N ALA A 3 -27.77 27.24 -24.51
CA ALA A 3 -28.11 28.24 -23.49
C ALA A 3 -29.52 28.05 -22.90
N THR A 4 -30.49 27.62 -23.73
CA THR A 4 -31.84 27.32 -23.26
C THR A 4 -31.86 26.11 -22.32
N GLU A 5 -31.20 25.00 -22.70
CA GLU A 5 -31.09 23.80 -21.85
C GLU A 5 -30.40 24.11 -20.52
N ILE A 6 -29.42 25.03 -20.49
CA ILE A 6 -28.74 25.46 -19.23
C ILE A 6 -29.72 26.27 -18.37
N ILE A 7 -30.48 27.20 -18.95
CA ILE A 7 -31.47 28.00 -18.20
C ILE A 7 -32.58 27.10 -17.62
N ASP A 8 -33.07 26.13 -18.40
CA ASP A 8 -34.08 25.18 -17.95
C ASP A 8 -33.53 24.33 -16.78
N ALA A 9 -32.29 23.83 -16.89
CA ALA A 9 -31.66 23.08 -15.81
C ALA A 9 -31.42 23.93 -14.54
N LEU A 10 -31.05 25.23 -14.68
CA LEU A 10 -30.90 26.15 -13.54
C LEU A 10 -32.26 26.36 -12.82
N SER A 11 -33.37 26.35 -13.57
CA SER A 11 -34.69 26.51 -12.99
C SER A 11 -35.09 25.37 -12.05
N GLU A 12 -34.60 24.14 -12.29
CA GLU A 12 -34.79 22.99 -11.41
C GLU A 12 -34.15 23.21 -10.02
N PHE A 13 -33.11 24.05 -9.95
CA PHE A 13 -32.46 24.48 -8.71
C PHE A 13 -33.02 25.80 -8.16
N ASN A 14 -34.17 26.28 -8.65
CA ASN A 14 -34.75 27.57 -8.29
C ASN A 14 -33.89 28.80 -8.64
N ILE A 15 -32.98 28.68 -9.60
CA ILE A 15 -32.12 29.76 -10.08
C ILE A 15 -32.75 30.32 -11.36
N LYS A 16 -33.20 31.59 -11.30
CA LYS A 16 -33.72 32.31 -12.47
C LYS A 16 -32.53 32.98 -13.18
N SER A 17 -32.34 32.66 -14.44
CA SER A 17 -31.30 33.27 -15.27
C SER A 17 -31.83 33.65 -16.63
N GLU A 18 -31.36 34.78 -17.18
CA GLU A 18 -31.59 35.22 -18.55
C GLU A 18 -30.39 34.91 -19.44
N ARG A 19 -30.58 34.84 -20.77
CA ARG A 19 -29.50 34.54 -21.71
C ARG A 19 -28.28 35.47 -21.55
N LYS A 20 -28.52 36.74 -21.30
CA LYS A 20 -27.46 37.72 -21.14
C LYS A 20 -26.64 37.44 -19.88
N SER A 21 -27.31 37.26 -18.77
CA SER A 21 -26.66 36.90 -17.49
C SER A 21 -25.88 35.57 -17.62
N LEU A 22 -26.47 34.57 -18.29
CA LEU A 22 -25.80 33.27 -18.51
C LEU A 22 -24.47 33.43 -19.29
N TYR A 23 -24.40 34.32 -20.29
CA TYR A 23 -23.15 34.55 -21.04
C TYR A 23 -22.10 35.24 -20.19
N ASP A 24 -22.50 36.19 -19.32
CA ASP A 24 -21.62 36.83 -18.36
C ASP A 24 -21.11 35.83 -17.32
N ASP A 25 -21.98 34.96 -16.84
CA ASP A 25 -21.65 33.87 -15.91
C ASP A 25 -20.67 32.88 -16.53
N ILE A 26 -20.90 32.43 -17.78
CA ILE A 26 -19.96 31.57 -18.52
C ILE A 26 -18.60 32.23 -18.67
N SER A 27 -18.56 33.53 -19.00
CA SER A 27 -17.31 34.26 -19.12
C SER A 27 -16.59 34.38 -17.79
N SER A 28 -17.31 34.58 -16.71
CA SER A 28 -16.77 34.61 -15.35
C SER A 28 -16.17 33.29 -14.95
N LEU A 29 -16.87 32.17 -15.24
CA LEU A 29 -16.37 30.82 -15.00
C LEU A 29 -15.11 30.49 -15.80
N GLN A 30 -15.04 30.97 -17.08
CA GLN A 30 -13.82 30.83 -17.87
C GLN A 30 -12.64 31.64 -17.29
N MET A 31 -12.89 32.85 -16.79
CA MET A 31 -11.89 33.66 -16.10
C MET A 31 -11.43 33.03 -14.78
N TYR A 32 -12.30 32.23 -14.14
CA TYR A 32 -12.00 31.49 -12.92
C TYR A 32 -11.22 30.19 -13.19
N GLY A 33 -11.00 29.85 -14.46
CA GLY A 33 -10.17 28.70 -14.87
C GLY A 33 -10.95 27.49 -15.39
N LEU A 34 -12.30 27.55 -15.50
CA LEU A 34 -13.04 26.48 -16.14
C LEU A 34 -12.86 26.56 -17.67
N ASP A 35 -12.41 25.45 -18.26
CA ASP A 35 -12.24 25.32 -19.70
C ASP A 35 -13.60 25.04 -20.36
N ILE A 36 -14.34 26.12 -20.64
CA ILE A 36 -15.66 26.03 -21.28
C ILE A 36 -15.51 26.39 -22.76
N GLU A 37 -15.74 25.40 -23.60
CA GLU A 37 -15.71 25.57 -25.06
C GLU A 37 -17.11 25.64 -25.68
N LYS A 38 -17.15 26.15 -26.94
CA LYS A 38 -18.37 26.34 -27.73
C LYS A 38 -18.28 25.57 -29.04
N ILE A 39 -19.23 24.69 -29.28
CA ILE A 39 -19.43 24.09 -30.60
C ILE A 39 -20.53 24.88 -31.32
N LYS A 40 -20.17 25.52 -32.45
CA LYS A 40 -21.11 26.23 -33.33
C LYS A 40 -21.64 25.24 -34.36
N SER A 41 -22.95 24.94 -34.29
CA SER A 41 -23.69 24.24 -35.30
C SER A 41 -24.97 25.07 -35.61
N ASN A 42 -26.11 24.48 -35.91
CA ASN A 42 -27.39 25.18 -36.00
C ASN A 42 -27.77 25.90 -34.70
N THR A 43 -27.26 25.43 -33.56
CA THR A 43 -27.33 26.05 -32.23
C THR A 43 -25.99 25.95 -31.55
N THR A 44 -25.60 27.04 -30.83
CA THR A 44 -24.35 27.03 -30.03
C THR A 44 -24.55 26.15 -28.81
N ARG A 45 -23.66 25.17 -28.62
CA ARG A 45 -23.59 24.30 -27.43
C ARG A 45 -22.34 24.60 -26.64
N TYR A 46 -22.46 24.59 -25.33
CA TYR A 46 -21.39 24.76 -24.37
C TYR A 46 -21.07 23.43 -23.71
N TYR A 47 -19.80 23.17 -23.47
CA TYR A 47 -19.32 22.02 -22.74
C TYR A 47 -18.02 22.36 -22.03
N VAL A 48 -17.70 21.64 -20.96
CA VAL A 48 -16.41 21.72 -20.28
C VAL A 48 -15.44 20.82 -21.05
N ALA A 49 -14.39 21.40 -21.63
CA ALA A 49 -13.49 20.71 -22.55
C ALA A 49 -12.42 19.94 -21.79
N SER A 50 -11.85 20.52 -20.74
CA SER A 50 -10.89 19.83 -19.87
C SER A 50 -11.33 19.97 -18.40
N ARG A 51 -10.83 19.04 -17.59
CA ARG A 51 -11.01 19.03 -16.14
C ARG A 51 -9.69 18.61 -15.52
N ASP A 52 -9.47 18.97 -14.26
CA ASP A 52 -8.27 18.55 -13.51
C ASP A 52 -8.16 17.03 -13.43
N PHE A 53 -9.30 16.33 -13.40
CA PHE A 53 -9.38 14.87 -13.41
C PHE A 53 -10.39 14.38 -14.44
N GLU A 54 -10.01 13.38 -15.20
CA GLU A 54 -10.94 12.62 -16.03
C GLU A 54 -11.77 11.64 -15.16
N LEU A 55 -12.97 11.31 -15.62
CA LEU A 55 -13.84 10.38 -14.89
C LEU A 55 -13.19 9.01 -14.69
N ALA A 56 -12.38 8.54 -15.65
CA ALA A 56 -11.63 7.28 -15.54
C ALA A 56 -10.60 7.32 -14.40
N GLU A 57 -9.88 8.44 -14.24
CA GLU A 57 -8.91 8.63 -13.17
C GLU A 57 -9.59 8.64 -11.79
N LEU A 58 -10.71 9.35 -11.66
CA LEU A 58 -11.48 9.36 -10.42
C LEU A 58 -12.05 7.97 -10.07
N LYS A 59 -12.46 7.18 -11.08
CA LYS A 59 -12.85 5.77 -10.87
C LYS A 59 -11.72 4.94 -10.29
N LEU A 60 -10.49 5.11 -10.79
CA LEU A 60 -9.31 4.43 -10.24
C LEU A 60 -8.99 4.88 -8.80
N LEU A 61 -9.13 6.18 -8.49
CA LEU A 61 -8.95 6.67 -7.12
C LEU A 61 -9.98 6.09 -6.15
N VAL A 62 -11.25 6.03 -6.57
CA VAL A 62 -12.32 5.39 -5.78
C VAL A 62 -12.01 3.92 -5.55
N ASP A 63 -11.60 3.18 -6.59
CA ASP A 63 -11.25 1.76 -6.49
C ASP A 63 -10.07 1.55 -5.54
N ALA A 64 -9.05 2.40 -5.59
CA ALA A 64 -7.90 2.37 -4.68
C ALA A 64 -8.31 2.60 -3.21
N ILE A 65 -9.20 3.57 -2.95
CA ILE A 65 -9.71 3.84 -1.60
C ILE A 65 -10.57 2.67 -1.09
N GLN A 66 -11.42 2.11 -1.95
CA GLN A 66 -12.29 1.00 -1.58
C GLN A 66 -11.50 -0.28 -1.32
N SER A 67 -10.48 -0.57 -2.14
CA SER A 67 -9.64 -1.77 -2.02
C SER A 67 -8.70 -1.72 -0.83
N SER A 68 -8.34 -0.54 -0.33
CA SER A 68 -7.40 -0.38 0.76
C SER A 68 -7.93 -0.97 2.08
N LYS A 69 -7.21 -1.93 2.67
CA LYS A 69 -7.47 -2.44 4.03
C LYS A 69 -7.09 -1.42 5.11
N PHE A 70 -6.18 -0.53 4.78
CA PHE A 70 -5.64 0.49 5.67
C PHE A 70 -6.67 1.56 6.01
N ILE A 71 -7.51 1.97 5.04
CA ILE A 71 -8.52 3.00 5.20
C ILE A 71 -9.78 2.38 5.80
N THR A 72 -10.27 2.90 6.94
CA THR A 72 -11.50 2.42 7.55
C THR A 72 -12.70 2.62 6.62
N ARG A 73 -13.78 1.82 6.81
CA ARG A 73 -14.99 1.94 6.00
C ARG A 73 -15.57 3.35 6.03
N LYS A 74 -15.65 3.95 7.23
CA LYS A 74 -16.17 5.31 7.42
C LYS A 74 -15.33 6.33 6.65
N LYS A 75 -14.00 6.26 6.81
CA LYS A 75 -13.08 7.19 6.12
C LYS A 75 -13.08 7.01 4.61
N SER A 76 -13.24 5.77 4.12
CA SER A 76 -13.41 5.53 2.68
C SER A 76 -14.63 6.24 2.12
N MET A 77 -15.77 6.18 2.81
CA MET A 77 -16.99 6.88 2.38
C MET A 77 -16.79 8.39 2.35
N GLU A 78 -16.22 8.99 3.40
CA GLU A 78 -15.91 10.42 3.46
C GLU A 78 -14.97 10.87 2.33
N LEU A 79 -13.96 10.06 1.98
CA LEU A 79 -13.03 10.39 0.90
C LEU A 79 -13.70 10.27 -0.47
N ILE A 80 -14.54 9.25 -0.68
CA ILE A 80 -15.29 9.06 -1.93
C ILE A 80 -16.25 10.22 -2.15
N GLU A 81 -16.99 10.66 -1.11
CA GLU A 81 -17.86 11.84 -1.19
C GLU A 81 -17.10 13.11 -1.61
N LYS A 82 -15.87 13.29 -1.13
CA LYS A 82 -15.01 14.41 -1.56
C LYS A 82 -14.60 14.29 -3.02
N ILE A 83 -14.28 13.08 -3.49
CA ILE A 83 -13.94 12.82 -4.90
C ILE A 83 -15.15 13.05 -5.80
N GLU A 84 -16.35 12.65 -5.37
CA GLU A 84 -17.59 12.91 -6.09
C GLU A 84 -17.82 14.42 -6.32
N GLY A 85 -17.40 15.26 -5.36
CA GLY A 85 -17.45 16.72 -5.48
C GLY A 85 -16.56 17.32 -6.58
N LEU A 86 -15.61 16.55 -7.13
CA LEU A 86 -14.74 17.00 -8.24
C LEU A 86 -15.38 16.85 -9.62
N VAL A 87 -16.54 16.21 -9.71
CA VAL A 87 -17.29 16.00 -10.96
C VAL A 87 -18.73 16.52 -10.87
N SER A 88 -19.43 16.51 -11.99
CA SER A 88 -20.87 16.85 -12.00
C SER A 88 -21.70 15.83 -11.21
N ASN A 89 -22.85 16.24 -10.69
CA ASN A 89 -23.78 15.36 -9.99
C ASN A 89 -24.17 14.11 -10.82
N PHE A 90 -24.22 14.23 -12.15
CA PHE A 90 -24.49 13.11 -13.04
C PHE A 90 -23.34 12.10 -13.03
N GLN A 91 -22.11 12.56 -13.18
CA GLN A 91 -20.90 11.71 -13.17
C GLN A 91 -20.59 11.17 -11.78
N GLY A 92 -20.90 11.92 -10.71
CA GLY A 92 -20.76 11.46 -9.32
C GLY A 92 -21.56 10.19 -9.03
N LYS A 93 -22.74 10.04 -9.64
CA LYS A 93 -23.53 8.81 -9.53
C LYS A 93 -22.83 7.58 -10.14
N GLU A 94 -22.02 7.77 -11.18
CA GLU A 94 -21.23 6.70 -11.77
C GLU A 94 -20.03 6.29 -10.89
N LEU A 95 -19.56 7.19 -10.02
CA LEU A 95 -18.47 6.89 -9.08
C LEU A 95 -18.96 6.03 -7.90
N LYS A 96 -20.27 6.05 -7.58
CA LYS A 96 -20.90 5.22 -6.54
C LYS A 96 -21.09 3.76 -6.93
N ARG A 97 -20.47 3.33 -8.02
CA ARG A 97 -20.54 1.92 -8.42
C ARG A 97 -19.98 1.02 -7.31
N ASP A 98 -20.65 -0.09 -7.08
CA ASP A 98 -20.13 -1.13 -6.21
C ASP A 98 -19.00 -1.87 -6.94
N VAL A 99 -17.76 -1.48 -6.67
CA VAL A 99 -16.64 -2.37 -6.99
C VAL A 99 -16.75 -3.55 -6.02
N PHE A 100 -16.98 -4.73 -6.56
CA PHE A 100 -17.08 -5.94 -5.76
C PHE A 100 -15.70 -6.28 -5.18
N ILE A 101 -15.42 -5.73 -4.01
CA ILE A 101 -14.22 -6.06 -3.24
C ILE A 101 -14.62 -7.22 -2.33
N THR A 102 -14.11 -8.41 -2.64
CA THR A 102 -14.29 -9.59 -1.81
C THR A 102 -13.92 -9.28 -0.36
N ASN A 103 -14.87 -9.47 0.54
CA ASN A 103 -14.84 -9.38 2.01
C ASN A 103 -13.47 -9.05 2.64
N ARG A 104 -12.95 -7.84 2.40
CA ARG A 104 -11.71 -7.40 3.05
C ARG A 104 -12.05 -6.78 4.38
N VAL A 105 -11.47 -7.36 5.43
CA VAL A 105 -11.55 -6.76 6.78
C VAL A 105 -10.77 -5.44 6.75
N LYS A 106 -11.49 -4.33 6.70
CA LYS A 106 -10.90 -2.99 6.78
C LYS A 106 -10.39 -2.73 8.20
N GLY A 107 -9.31 -1.96 8.31
CA GLY A 107 -8.77 -1.53 9.58
C GLY A 107 -9.82 -0.81 10.44
N LEU A 108 -9.75 -1.01 11.75
CA LEU A 108 -10.65 -0.38 12.72
C LEU A 108 -10.06 0.92 13.32
N ASN A 109 -8.78 1.19 13.06
CA ASN A 109 -8.09 2.33 13.64
C ASN A 109 -8.27 3.60 12.80
N GLU A 110 -9.23 4.44 13.16
CA GLU A 110 -9.47 5.73 12.49
C GLU A 110 -8.33 6.73 12.65
N LYS A 111 -7.40 6.51 13.57
CA LYS A 111 -6.27 7.42 13.84
C LYS A 111 -5.02 7.09 13.02
N ILE A 112 -5.06 6.02 12.23
CA ILE A 112 -3.86 5.49 11.55
C ILE A 112 -3.23 6.52 10.60
N TYR A 113 -4.01 7.35 9.92
CA TYR A 113 -3.49 8.40 9.05
C TYR A 113 -2.78 9.51 9.83
N TYR A 114 -3.18 9.80 11.08
CA TYR A 114 -2.43 10.72 11.95
C TYR A 114 -1.10 10.10 12.38
N VAL A 115 -1.06 8.79 12.61
CA VAL A 115 0.20 8.10 12.90
C VAL A 115 1.15 8.21 11.70
N VAL A 116 0.66 7.99 10.47
CA VAL A 116 1.45 8.17 9.24
C VAL A 116 1.97 9.59 9.13
N ASP A 117 1.13 10.59 9.33
CA ASP A 117 1.50 12.01 9.25
C ASP A 117 2.55 12.39 10.31
N THR A 118 2.38 11.91 11.55
CA THR A 118 3.36 12.11 12.64
C THR A 118 4.70 11.47 12.29
N LEU A 119 4.70 10.24 11.77
CA LEU A 119 5.91 9.55 11.37
C LEU A 119 6.61 10.25 10.20
N GLN A 120 5.85 10.71 9.20
CA GLN A 120 6.38 11.47 8.07
C GLN A 120 7.00 12.79 8.54
N THR A 121 6.35 13.48 9.47
CA THR A 121 6.86 14.72 10.09
C THR A 121 8.17 14.45 10.85
N ALA A 122 8.26 13.36 11.60
CA ALA A 122 9.48 12.98 12.31
C ALA A 122 10.63 12.68 11.36
N ILE A 123 10.34 11.96 10.26
CA ILE A 123 11.34 11.65 9.20
C ILE A 123 11.85 12.95 8.57
N SER A 124 10.94 13.85 8.17
CA SER A 124 11.28 15.11 7.51
C SER A 124 12.08 16.06 8.41
N ASN A 125 11.85 16.02 9.71
CA ASN A 125 12.52 16.86 10.70
C ASN A 125 13.74 16.21 11.36
N ASP A 126 14.16 15.04 10.88
CA ASP A 126 15.30 14.28 11.42
C ASP A 126 15.16 13.99 12.94
N ARG A 127 13.98 13.53 13.38
CA ARG A 127 13.65 13.31 14.79
C ARG A 127 13.37 11.83 15.07
N LYS A 128 13.71 11.40 16.31
CA LYS A 128 13.26 10.12 16.85
C LYS A 128 11.78 10.13 17.16
N VAL A 129 11.19 8.95 17.19
CA VAL A 129 9.82 8.75 17.63
C VAL A 129 9.77 7.78 18.80
N SER A 130 8.76 7.98 19.65
CA SER A 130 8.45 7.09 20.77
C SER A 130 7.02 6.60 20.61
N PHE A 131 6.76 5.29 20.78
CA PHE A 131 5.41 4.72 20.60
C PHE A 131 5.21 3.42 21.38
N LEU A 132 3.96 3.03 21.57
CA LEU A 132 3.56 1.69 21.98
C LEU A 132 3.38 0.81 20.75
N TYR A 133 3.93 -0.41 20.78
CA TYR A 133 3.76 -1.36 19.69
C TYR A 133 2.87 -2.51 20.14
N MET A 134 1.73 -2.66 19.45
CA MET A 134 0.68 -3.58 19.84
C MET A 134 0.83 -4.95 19.17
N LYS A 135 0.31 -5.98 19.81
CA LYS A 135 0.11 -7.33 19.25
C LYS A 135 -1.33 -7.78 19.49
N TRP A 136 -1.78 -8.67 18.65
CA TRP A 136 -3.00 -9.43 18.94
C TRP A 136 -2.69 -10.55 19.90
N ASP A 137 -3.59 -10.79 20.85
CA ASP A 137 -3.47 -11.80 21.88
C ASP A 137 -4.83 -12.45 22.12
N ILE A 138 -4.84 -13.59 22.80
CA ILE A 138 -6.07 -14.26 23.24
C ILE A 138 -6.34 -13.84 24.67
N GLY A 139 -7.43 -13.09 24.86
CA GLY A 139 -7.88 -12.66 26.19
C GLY A 139 -8.65 -13.73 26.95
N GLN A 140 -9.02 -13.40 28.17
CA GLN A 140 -9.89 -14.27 28.98
C GLN A 140 -11.24 -14.46 28.25
N GLY A 141 -11.67 -15.72 28.09
CA GLY A 141 -12.89 -16.05 27.34
C GLY A 141 -12.69 -16.26 25.85
N ALA A 142 -11.44 -16.52 25.41
CA ALA A 142 -11.07 -16.82 24.01
C ALA A 142 -11.42 -15.73 22.99
N ASN A 143 -11.54 -14.48 23.43
CA ASN A 143 -11.70 -13.33 22.54
C ASN A 143 -10.34 -12.76 22.09
N ILE A 144 -10.31 -12.21 20.88
CA ILE A 144 -9.11 -11.57 20.33
C ILE A 144 -9.01 -10.16 20.93
N VAL A 145 -7.88 -9.85 21.57
CA VAL A 145 -7.60 -8.56 22.20
C VAL A 145 -6.29 -7.97 21.69
N LYS A 146 -6.13 -6.65 21.80
CA LYS A 146 -4.84 -5.99 21.57
C LYS A 146 -4.12 -5.78 22.89
N THR A 147 -2.86 -6.19 22.97
CA THR A 147 -1.99 -5.97 24.12
C THR A 147 -0.69 -5.28 23.67
N ALA A 148 -0.11 -4.46 24.54
CA ALA A 148 1.18 -3.85 24.25
C ALA A 148 2.31 -4.89 24.32
N ARG A 149 3.26 -4.84 23.39
CA ARG A 149 4.50 -5.62 23.48
C ARG A 149 5.42 -5.03 24.56
N ARG A 150 6.42 -5.80 24.98
CA ARG A 150 7.40 -5.42 26.01
C ARG A 150 6.72 -4.91 27.31
N ASP A 151 5.60 -5.51 27.71
CA ASP A 151 4.85 -5.15 28.92
C ASP A 151 4.49 -3.66 28.99
N GLY A 152 4.21 -3.06 27.84
CA GLY A 152 3.88 -1.64 27.73
C GLY A 152 5.07 -0.68 27.70
N LYS A 153 6.32 -1.17 27.65
CA LYS A 153 7.49 -0.31 27.45
C LYS A 153 7.43 0.31 26.05
N ARG A 154 7.63 1.62 25.98
CA ARG A 154 7.66 2.36 24.71
C ARG A 154 8.91 2.00 23.91
N TYR A 155 8.73 1.92 22.60
CA TYR A 155 9.83 1.85 21.65
C TYR A 155 10.33 3.25 21.36
N VAL A 156 11.64 3.43 21.29
CA VAL A 156 12.30 4.68 20.85
C VAL A 156 13.11 4.34 19.60
N ILE A 157 12.69 4.88 18.47
CA ILE A 157 13.20 4.47 17.15
C ILE A 157 13.59 5.70 16.34
N SER A 158 14.68 5.60 15.58
CA SER A 158 15.05 6.54 14.54
C SER A 158 14.33 6.15 13.24
N PRO A 159 13.19 6.80 12.87
CA PRO A 159 12.43 6.42 11.68
C PRO A 159 13.23 6.82 10.44
N ILE A 160 13.31 5.92 9.45
CA ILE A 160 14.07 6.12 8.22
C ILE A 160 13.13 6.39 7.07
N TRP A 161 12.16 5.51 6.86
CA TRP A 161 11.24 5.55 5.73
C TRP A 161 9.87 4.98 6.08
N LEU A 162 8.85 5.42 5.32
CA LEU A 162 7.55 4.77 5.28
C LEU A 162 7.43 3.97 3.97
N CYS A 163 7.10 2.70 4.09
CA CYS A 163 6.93 1.80 2.97
C CYS A 163 5.49 1.25 2.93
N TRP A 164 4.93 1.14 1.73
CA TRP A 164 3.68 0.44 1.50
C TRP A 164 3.98 -0.94 0.93
N ASP A 165 3.63 -2.01 1.64
CA ASP A 165 3.83 -3.38 1.22
C ASP A 165 2.64 -4.25 1.66
N ASP A 166 2.16 -5.12 0.77
CA ASP A 166 1.03 -6.03 1.00
C ASP A 166 -0.15 -5.37 1.73
N GLU A 167 -0.59 -4.21 1.19
CA GLU A 167 -1.74 -3.42 1.69
C GLU A 167 -1.57 -2.85 3.11
N ASN A 168 -0.36 -2.80 3.65
CA ASN A 168 -0.04 -2.21 4.94
C ASN A 168 1.04 -1.13 4.81
N TYR A 169 0.95 -0.11 5.67
CA TYR A 169 2.07 0.78 5.90
C TYR A 169 3.03 0.19 6.91
N TYR A 170 4.31 0.31 6.60
CA TYR A 170 5.41 -0.03 7.48
C TYR A 170 6.30 1.19 7.70
N MET A 171 6.69 1.42 8.94
CA MET A 171 7.79 2.30 9.29
C MET A 171 9.06 1.44 9.35
N ILE A 172 10.01 1.77 8.49
CA ILE A 172 11.37 1.24 8.56
C ILE A 172 12.14 2.17 9.49
N GLY A 173 12.76 1.63 10.52
CA GLY A 173 13.46 2.43 11.51
C GLY A 173 14.62 1.69 12.16
N TYR A 174 15.63 2.45 12.57
CA TYR A 174 16.75 1.93 13.32
C TYR A 174 16.43 1.89 14.81
N ASP A 175 16.53 0.71 15.39
CA ASP A 175 16.36 0.43 16.81
C ASP A 175 17.75 0.35 17.46
N SER A 176 18.17 1.41 18.16
CA SER A 176 19.49 1.48 18.78
C SER A 176 19.66 0.51 19.97
N GLU A 177 18.58 0.09 20.64
CA GLU A 177 18.66 -0.95 21.69
C GLU A 177 19.04 -2.31 21.09
N ALA A 178 18.65 -2.59 19.85
CA ALA A 178 18.91 -3.85 19.17
C ALA A 178 20.04 -3.76 18.13
N ASP A 179 20.53 -2.56 17.86
CA ASP A 179 21.52 -2.25 16.82
C ASP A 179 21.11 -2.82 15.44
N LYS A 180 19.85 -2.56 15.03
CA LYS A 180 19.30 -3.13 13.80
C LYS A 180 18.22 -2.25 13.18
N ILE A 181 18.14 -2.27 11.85
CA ILE A 181 16.97 -1.79 11.11
C ILE A 181 15.83 -2.79 11.28
N LYS A 182 14.65 -2.28 11.63
CA LYS A 182 13.45 -3.06 11.86
C LYS A 182 12.25 -2.47 11.15
N ASN A 183 11.29 -3.32 10.83
CA ASN A 183 10.03 -2.96 10.20
C ASN A 183 8.91 -2.98 11.23
N TYR A 184 8.18 -1.89 11.33
CA TYR A 184 7.06 -1.73 12.25
C TYR A 184 5.78 -1.47 11.45
N ARG A 185 4.80 -2.35 11.53
CA ARG A 185 3.48 -2.10 10.94
C ARG A 185 2.83 -0.90 11.61
N VAL A 186 2.43 0.08 10.82
CA VAL A 186 1.88 1.34 11.32
C VAL A 186 0.52 1.15 12.01
N ASP A 187 -0.28 0.17 11.58
CA ASP A 187 -1.56 -0.18 12.21
C ASP A 187 -1.43 -0.76 13.64
N LYS A 188 -0.19 -1.16 14.01
CA LYS A 188 0.16 -1.65 15.35
C LYS A 188 0.85 -0.60 16.21
N ILE A 189 1.07 0.61 15.69
CA ILE A 189 1.65 1.73 16.42
C ILE A 189 0.52 2.50 17.10
N GLU A 190 0.64 2.70 18.40
CA GLU A 190 -0.28 3.52 19.19
C GLU A 190 0.50 4.54 20.02
N SER A 191 -0.13 5.68 20.34
CA SER A 191 0.45 6.75 21.16
C SER A 191 1.85 7.17 20.66
N VAL A 192 1.97 7.50 19.37
CA VAL A 192 3.22 7.97 18.78
C VAL A 192 3.48 9.43 19.15
N ASP A 193 4.72 9.71 19.59
CA ASP A 193 5.20 11.05 19.91
C ASP A 193 6.52 11.29 19.17
N ILE A 194 6.71 12.51 18.64
CA ILE A 194 8.00 12.96 18.09
C ILE A 194 8.84 13.45 19.27
N LEU A 195 10.08 12.96 19.35
CA LEU A 195 11.02 13.37 20.39
C LEU A 195 11.84 14.58 19.92
N GLU A 196 12.42 15.30 20.90
CA GLU A 196 13.38 16.37 20.59
C GLU A 196 14.72 15.86 20.12
N ASP A 197 15.01 14.58 20.39
CA ASP A 197 16.24 13.92 19.99
C ASP A 197 16.29 13.74 18.47
N LYS A 198 17.45 14.02 17.88
CA LYS A 198 17.75 13.71 16.48
C LYS A 198 17.90 12.20 16.29
N ARG A 199 17.65 11.75 15.05
CA ARG A 199 17.92 10.36 14.67
C ARG A 199 19.39 10.03 14.92
N GLU A 200 19.69 8.76 15.19
CA GLU A 200 21.07 8.29 15.34
C GLU A 200 21.86 8.55 14.04
N PRO A 201 23.09 9.09 14.15
CA PRO A 201 23.98 9.16 13.01
C PRO A 201 24.45 7.75 12.67
N ASN A 202 23.83 7.13 11.68
CA ASN A 202 24.14 5.78 11.22
C ASN A 202 24.37 5.78 9.72
N ASP A 203 25.48 5.23 9.27
CA ASP A 203 25.82 5.12 7.85
C ASP A 203 24.79 4.31 7.05
N GLU A 204 24.15 3.31 7.68
CA GLU A 204 23.07 2.54 7.07
C GLU A 204 21.85 3.40 6.78
N ILE A 205 21.54 4.38 7.65
CA ILE A 205 20.44 5.32 7.44
C ILE A 205 20.75 6.24 6.26
N GLN A 206 21.99 6.72 6.14
CA GLN A 206 22.37 7.66 5.07
C GLN A 206 22.45 6.98 3.69
N LYS A 207 22.79 5.69 3.65
CA LYS A 207 22.91 4.90 2.42
C LYS A 207 21.69 4.05 2.12
N PHE A 208 20.62 4.21 2.91
CA PHE A 208 19.42 3.37 2.78
C PHE A 208 18.72 3.58 1.44
N ASP A 209 18.74 2.54 0.60
CA ASP A 209 17.96 2.45 -0.62
C ASP A 209 16.71 1.62 -0.36
N GLY A 210 15.55 2.27 -0.32
CA GLY A 210 14.28 1.59 -0.05
C GLY A 210 13.86 0.65 -1.15
N ALA A 211 14.21 0.92 -2.41
CA ALA A 211 13.89 0.02 -3.51
C ALA A 211 14.72 -1.27 -3.42
N GLU A 212 16.03 -1.14 -3.18
CA GLU A 212 16.90 -2.30 -2.92
C GLU A 212 16.43 -3.06 -1.67
N TYR A 213 16.08 -2.35 -0.60
CA TYR A 213 15.64 -2.96 0.66
C TYR A 213 14.36 -3.78 0.47
N THR A 214 13.33 -3.24 -0.21
CA THR A 214 12.07 -3.94 -0.41
C THR A 214 12.18 -5.14 -1.36
N ARG A 215 13.11 -5.10 -2.33
CA ARG A 215 13.38 -6.25 -3.21
C ARG A 215 13.92 -7.46 -2.45
N LYS A 216 14.73 -7.24 -1.40
CA LYS A 216 15.37 -8.29 -0.60
C LYS A 216 14.44 -8.97 0.40
N ILE A 217 13.37 -8.29 0.83
CA ILE A 217 12.53 -8.68 1.95
C ILE A 217 11.20 -9.24 1.47
N PHE A 218 10.74 -10.31 2.09
CA PHE A 218 9.44 -10.91 1.83
C PHE A 218 8.45 -10.52 2.93
N SER A 219 7.33 -9.87 2.56
CA SER A 219 6.27 -9.39 3.47
C SER A 219 6.82 -8.59 4.66
N MET A 220 7.87 -7.79 4.43
CA MET A 220 8.55 -6.96 5.44
C MET A 220 9.15 -7.72 6.63
N TYR A 221 9.43 -9.03 6.47
CA TYR A 221 10.18 -9.83 7.45
C TYR A 221 11.67 -9.77 7.14
N GLY A 222 12.44 -9.12 8.02
CA GLY A 222 13.89 -9.06 7.93
C GLY A 222 14.55 -10.36 8.39
N GLY A 223 15.79 -10.57 7.98
CA GLY A 223 16.63 -11.71 8.34
C GLY A 223 18.07 -11.47 7.93
N GLU A 224 18.93 -12.48 8.08
CA GLU A 224 20.29 -12.45 7.57
C GLU A 224 20.28 -12.44 6.03
N GLU A 225 21.07 -11.60 5.41
CA GLU A 225 21.11 -11.44 3.95
C GLU A 225 22.07 -12.44 3.30
N PHE A 226 21.61 -13.07 2.23
CA PHE A 226 22.43 -13.96 1.40
C PHE A 226 22.21 -13.67 -0.09
N GLU A 227 23.25 -13.88 -0.87
CA GLU A 227 23.14 -14.05 -2.33
C GLU A 227 22.60 -15.46 -2.60
N VAL A 228 21.33 -15.56 -2.97
CA VAL A 228 20.64 -16.84 -3.18
C VAL A 228 20.54 -17.13 -4.67
N THR A 229 21.10 -18.29 -5.08
CA THR A 229 20.93 -18.78 -6.45
C THR A 229 19.78 -19.78 -6.50
N MET A 230 18.87 -19.59 -7.44
CA MET A 230 17.69 -20.44 -7.64
C MET A 230 17.64 -20.95 -9.06
N LEU A 231 17.23 -22.21 -9.22
CA LEU A 231 16.85 -22.85 -10.48
C LEU A 231 15.34 -22.79 -10.62
N VAL A 232 14.83 -22.36 -11.76
CA VAL A 232 13.41 -22.06 -11.98
C VAL A 232 12.94 -22.62 -13.32
N ASN A 233 11.75 -23.18 -13.35
CA ASN A 233 11.08 -23.59 -14.59
C ASN A 233 10.69 -22.36 -15.43
N ASN A 234 10.86 -22.42 -16.75
CA ASN A 234 10.61 -21.28 -17.65
C ASN A 234 9.18 -20.70 -17.55
N GLU A 235 8.19 -21.54 -17.23
CA GLU A 235 6.80 -21.10 -17.03
C GLU A 235 6.61 -20.11 -15.88
N LEU A 236 7.55 -20.07 -14.93
CA LEU A 236 7.53 -19.16 -13.77
C LEU A 236 8.31 -17.86 -14.01
N VAL A 237 8.82 -17.60 -15.23
CA VAL A 237 9.62 -16.39 -15.52
C VAL A 237 8.85 -15.11 -15.20
N GLY A 238 7.54 -15.06 -15.46
CA GLY A 238 6.70 -13.92 -15.11
C GLY A 238 6.65 -13.66 -13.59
N VAL A 239 6.52 -14.72 -12.78
CA VAL A 239 6.52 -14.62 -11.32
C VAL A 239 7.86 -14.08 -10.80
N ILE A 240 8.98 -14.49 -11.43
CA ILE A 240 10.30 -14.00 -11.08
C ILE A 240 10.47 -12.52 -11.48
N ALA A 241 10.05 -12.15 -12.70
CA ALA A 241 10.10 -10.76 -13.16
C ALA A 241 9.21 -9.83 -12.30
N ASP A 242 7.99 -10.26 -11.97
CA ASP A 242 7.09 -9.50 -11.10
C ASP A 242 7.68 -9.26 -9.70
N ARG A 243 8.48 -10.21 -9.19
CA ARG A 243 9.04 -10.12 -7.84
C ARG A 243 10.37 -9.39 -7.77
N PHE A 244 11.27 -9.63 -8.73
CA PHE A 244 12.65 -9.14 -8.69
C PHE A 244 12.95 -8.06 -9.73
N GLY A 245 12.04 -7.81 -10.66
CA GLY A 245 12.21 -6.90 -11.77
C GLY A 245 12.54 -7.65 -13.06
N ASP A 246 12.21 -7.04 -14.20
CA ASP A 246 12.48 -7.56 -15.54
C ASP A 246 13.95 -7.36 -15.98
N ASP A 247 14.71 -6.58 -15.20
CA ASP A 247 16.13 -6.31 -15.36
C ASP A 247 17.04 -7.37 -14.68
N ILE A 248 16.44 -8.40 -14.03
CA ILE A 248 17.21 -9.45 -13.37
C ILE A 248 18.02 -10.27 -14.35
N PHE A 249 19.30 -10.52 -14.03
CA PHE A 249 20.18 -11.34 -14.86
C PHE A 249 19.84 -12.84 -14.72
N ILE A 250 19.41 -13.46 -15.81
CA ILE A 250 19.09 -14.89 -15.86
C ILE A 250 20.08 -15.63 -16.77
N VAL A 251 20.36 -16.88 -16.44
CA VAL A 251 21.18 -17.80 -17.24
C VAL A 251 20.33 -19.01 -17.62
N LYS A 252 20.17 -19.25 -18.93
CA LYS A 252 19.47 -20.45 -19.41
C LYS A 252 20.27 -21.69 -19.01
N GLU A 253 19.67 -22.61 -18.27
CA GLU A 253 20.29 -23.86 -17.83
C GLU A 253 20.04 -24.97 -18.84
N ASN A 254 18.80 -25.09 -19.35
CA ASN A 254 18.37 -26.00 -20.36
C ASN A 254 17.11 -25.45 -21.07
N ASP A 255 16.44 -26.27 -21.90
CA ASP A 255 15.27 -25.80 -22.66
C ASP A 255 14.04 -25.50 -21.77
N ASN A 256 14.00 -26.02 -20.56
CA ASN A 256 12.85 -25.89 -19.65
C ASN A 256 13.16 -25.06 -18.40
N GLN A 257 14.42 -24.70 -18.16
CA GLN A 257 14.85 -24.10 -16.90
C GLN A 257 15.91 -23.01 -17.10
N PHE A 258 15.85 -22.03 -16.23
CA PHE A 258 16.86 -20.97 -16.05
C PHE A 258 17.27 -20.86 -14.59
N ARG A 259 18.42 -20.25 -14.35
CA ARG A 259 18.88 -19.86 -13.02
C ARG A 259 19.10 -18.37 -12.94
N PHE A 260 18.94 -17.85 -11.74
CA PHE A 260 19.27 -16.47 -11.39
C PHE A 260 19.75 -16.39 -9.94
N SER A 261 20.41 -15.27 -9.59
CA SER A 261 20.82 -14.96 -8.22
C SER A 261 20.24 -13.64 -7.78
N ALA A 262 19.85 -13.57 -6.50
CA ALA A 262 19.34 -12.35 -5.87
C ALA A 262 19.80 -12.26 -4.41
N LYS A 263 20.00 -11.02 -3.91
CA LYS A 263 20.18 -10.78 -2.48
C LYS A 263 18.85 -10.91 -1.76
N ILE A 264 18.76 -11.74 -0.75
CA ILE A 264 17.54 -12.07 -0.03
C ILE A 264 17.78 -12.07 1.46
N SER A 265 16.93 -11.37 2.21
CA SER A 265 16.81 -11.49 3.66
C SER A 265 16.05 -12.76 3.99
N ILE A 266 16.74 -13.76 4.53
CA ILE A 266 16.17 -15.09 4.79
C ILE A 266 15.18 -15.02 5.94
N SER A 267 13.95 -15.44 5.66
CA SER A 267 12.84 -15.45 6.61
C SER A 267 11.89 -16.61 6.31
N SER A 268 11.01 -16.91 7.26
CA SER A 268 9.92 -17.89 7.03
C SER A 268 9.03 -17.50 5.85
N GLN A 269 8.88 -16.20 5.57
CA GLN A 269 8.08 -15.72 4.43
C GLN A 269 8.77 -15.99 3.09
N PHE A 270 10.09 -15.87 3.01
CA PHE A 270 10.84 -16.29 1.83
C PHE A 270 10.66 -17.79 1.58
N TYR A 271 10.81 -18.62 2.62
CA TYR A 271 10.61 -20.06 2.48
C TYR A 271 9.17 -20.42 2.10
N ALA A 272 8.19 -19.75 2.65
CA ALA A 272 6.78 -19.93 2.27
C ALA A 272 6.52 -19.55 0.82
N TRP A 273 7.14 -18.46 0.32
CA TRP A 273 7.06 -18.06 -1.08
C TRP A 273 7.67 -19.12 -2.01
N VAL A 274 8.87 -19.63 -1.70
CA VAL A 274 9.51 -20.70 -2.47
C VAL A 274 8.62 -21.97 -2.46
N PHE A 275 8.09 -22.34 -1.30
CA PHE A 275 7.18 -23.49 -1.16
C PHE A 275 5.91 -23.31 -2.01
N GLY A 276 5.33 -22.11 -2.03
CA GLY A 276 4.13 -21.78 -2.82
C GLY A 276 4.30 -21.95 -4.33
N LEU A 277 5.55 -21.93 -4.84
CA LEU A 277 5.87 -22.18 -6.25
C LEU A 277 6.04 -23.67 -6.57
N GLY A 278 5.88 -24.54 -5.59
CA GLY A 278 5.92 -26.00 -5.72
C GLY A 278 7.28 -26.50 -6.23
N GLY A 279 7.25 -27.54 -7.08
CA GLY A 279 8.46 -28.11 -7.69
C GLY A 279 9.09 -27.27 -8.78
N GLY A 280 8.52 -26.11 -9.13
CA GLY A 280 9.01 -25.24 -10.20
C GLY A 280 10.19 -24.37 -9.82
N VAL A 281 10.56 -24.30 -8.52
CA VAL A 281 11.72 -23.55 -8.00
C VAL A 281 12.55 -24.43 -7.08
N LYS A 282 13.86 -24.33 -7.21
CA LYS A 282 14.84 -25.02 -6.35
C LYS A 282 15.94 -24.06 -5.90
N ILE A 283 16.15 -23.93 -4.62
CA ILE A 283 17.29 -23.19 -4.06
C ILE A 283 18.57 -24.02 -4.31
N LEU A 284 19.56 -23.45 -4.99
CA LEU A 284 20.83 -24.10 -5.28
C LEU A 284 21.92 -23.73 -4.27
N SER A 285 21.99 -22.45 -3.90
CA SER A 285 23.02 -21.94 -2.98
C SER A 285 22.55 -20.68 -2.24
N PRO A 286 23.18 -20.33 -1.11
CA PRO A 286 24.20 -21.07 -0.40
C PRO A 286 23.61 -22.27 0.36
N GLN A 287 24.45 -23.25 0.69
CA GLN A 287 24.01 -24.48 1.35
C GLN A 287 23.23 -24.21 2.66
N ARG A 288 23.64 -23.21 3.44
CA ARG A 288 22.93 -22.80 4.67
C ARG A 288 21.44 -22.45 4.41
N VAL A 289 21.13 -21.79 3.30
CA VAL A 289 19.75 -21.45 2.92
C VAL A 289 18.99 -22.68 2.46
N VAL A 290 19.64 -23.58 1.72
CA VAL A 290 19.06 -24.88 1.32
C VAL A 290 18.70 -25.72 2.55
N ASP A 291 19.61 -25.78 3.52
CA ASP A 291 19.37 -26.58 4.75
C ASP A 291 18.29 -25.94 5.61
N GLY A 292 18.27 -24.62 5.77
CA GLY A 292 17.19 -23.91 6.46
C GLY A 292 15.83 -24.13 5.81
N PHE A 293 15.75 -24.20 4.47
CA PHE A 293 14.51 -24.53 3.78
C PHE A 293 14.05 -25.97 4.06
N LYS A 294 14.98 -26.93 4.06
CA LYS A 294 14.67 -28.35 4.42
C LYS A 294 14.18 -28.47 5.87
N GLU A 295 14.84 -27.77 6.80
CA GLU A 295 14.40 -27.72 8.19
C GLU A 295 12.99 -27.14 8.33
N HIS A 296 12.69 -26.07 7.60
CA HIS A 296 11.36 -25.47 7.58
C HIS A 296 10.30 -26.47 7.08
N LEU A 297 10.56 -27.17 5.98
CA LEU A 297 9.69 -28.20 5.44
C LEU A 297 9.48 -29.36 6.43
N ASN A 298 10.55 -29.84 7.06
CA ASN A 298 10.46 -30.91 8.05
C ASN A 298 9.66 -30.48 9.28
N SER A 299 9.83 -29.24 9.74
CA SER A 299 9.04 -28.71 10.86
C SER A 299 7.54 -28.72 10.56
N VAL A 300 7.15 -28.32 9.35
CA VAL A 300 5.74 -28.38 8.93
C VAL A 300 5.26 -29.83 8.85
N ASN A 301 6.03 -30.72 8.20
CA ASN A 301 5.65 -32.13 8.04
C ASN A 301 5.47 -32.86 9.39
N ASN A 302 6.32 -32.56 10.38
CA ASN A 302 6.25 -33.17 11.70
C ASN A 302 4.94 -32.83 12.43
N ASN A 303 4.36 -31.61 12.21
CA ASN A 303 3.08 -31.26 12.80
C ASN A 303 1.91 -32.14 12.30
N TYR A 304 2.02 -32.66 11.07
CA TYR A 304 0.99 -33.55 10.49
C TYR A 304 1.29 -35.05 10.70
N SER A 305 2.52 -35.38 11.07
CA SER A 305 2.92 -36.76 11.34
C SER A 305 2.64 -37.23 12.78
N ALA A 306 2.54 -36.25 13.73
CA ALA A 306 2.28 -36.56 15.15
C ALA A 306 0.85 -37.04 15.41
N ASP A 307 -0.14 -36.66 14.58
CA ASP A 307 -1.55 -37.03 14.78
C ASP A 307 -1.91 -38.47 14.36
N ASN A 308 -0.98 -39.23 13.78
CA ASN A 308 -1.25 -40.62 13.35
C ASN A 308 -0.99 -41.70 14.43
N ASN A 309 -0.59 -41.33 15.64
CA ASN A 309 -0.30 -42.28 16.71
C ASN A 309 -1.38 -42.37 17.82
N ASP A 310 -2.49 -41.63 17.72
CA ASP A 310 -3.57 -41.63 18.72
C ASP A 310 -4.94 -42.06 18.14
N ASN A 311 -4.96 -43.02 17.19
CA ASN A 311 -6.19 -43.72 16.76
C ASN A 311 -6.08 -45.24 16.93
#